data_3c406a953833f791dcc4e7b4407f9741
#
_entry.id   3c406a953833f791dcc4e7b4407f9741
#
_cell.length_a   1.000
_cell.length_b   1.000
_cell.length_c   1.000
_cell.angle_alpha   90.00
_cell.angle_beta   90.00
_cell.angle_gamma   90.00
#
_symmetry.space_group_name_H-M   'P 1'
#
loop_
_entity.id
_entity.type
_entity.pdbx_description
1 polymer ?
#
loop_
_entity_poly.entity_id
_entity_poly.type
_entity_poly.pdbx_seq_one_letter_code
_entity_poly.pdbx_strand_id
1 'polypeptide(L)'
;KMVDAVEKAGVANTVWYNYRRIPAVTLAKQIVDSGKLGKIYHYRANFLQDWTINANLPQGGEGLWRMDADVAGSGVTGDLLAHCIDTAMWLNGAIKNVSAVTETFVKERMHQLTGKVEKVSIDDACIFHCHFENGSLGLFESTRYARGHKALYTFEINGANASIRWDLHDLNRLEFFDNADDSTVRGWRSIHVTDGDQPYMDKWWVPGLGIGYEHSFIHQVADFLKSLETRGACRPTFKDALETQKVCEAVIDSAVSKAWKETGVAYSIQ
;
A
#
# COMPACT_ATOMS: atom_id res chain seq x y z
N LYS A 1 -9.30 19.96 -2.95
CA LYS A 1 -10.40 20.10 -3.95
C LYS A 1 -11.38 18.92 -3.93
N MET A 2 -10.91 17.65 -4.11
CA MET A 2 -11.83 16.48 -4.10
C MET A 2 -12.47 16.28 -2.72
N VAL A 3 -11.70 16.34 -1.64
CA VAL A 3 -12.21 16.26 -0.27
C VAL A 3 -13.25 17.35 -0.03
N ASP A 4 -12.92 18.63 -0.32
CA ASP A 4 -13.84 19.74 -0.13
C ASP A 4 -15.15 19.58 -0.94
N ALA A 5 -15.04 19.03 -2.15
CA ALA A 5 -16.21 18.79 -3.00
C ALA A 5 -17.16 17.73 -2.43
N VAL A 6 -16.63 16.59 -1.96
CA VAL A 6 -17.47 15.53 -1.37
C VAL A 6 -18.02 15.93 -0.01
N GLU A 7 -17.26 16.64 0.82
CA GLU A 7 -17.72 17.16 2.11
C GLU A 7 -18.84 18.18 1.90
N LYS A 8 -18.67 19.11 0.95
CA LYS A 8 -19.71 20.09 0.61
C LYS A 8 -20.97 19.45 0.04
N ALA A 9 -20.82 18.40 -0.77
CA ALA A 9 -21.95 17.68 -1.35
C ALA A 9 -22.63 16.72 -0.36
N GLY A 10 -21.99 16.37 0.75
CA GLY A 10 -22.48 15.41 1.73
C GLY A 10 -22.71 14.00 1.17
N VAL A 11 -21.93 13.62 0.15
CA VAL A 11 -22.05 12.32 -0.52
C VAL A 11 -21.08 11.30 0.06
N ALA A 12 -21.50 10.03 0.06
CA ALA A 12 -20.62 8.90 0.39
C ALA A 12 -19.49 8.82 -0.63
N ASN A 13 -18.31 8.51 -0.14
CA ASN A 13 -17.12 8.36 -0.98
C ASN A 13 -16.17 7.30 -0.42
N THR A 14 -15.42 6.67 -1.30
CA THR A 14 -14.35 5.71 -0.94
C THR A 14 -13.27 5.74 -2.01
N VAL A 15 -12.06 5.34 -1.64
CA VAL A 15 -10.92 5.18 -2.54
C VAL A 15 -10.55 3.71 -2.63
N TRP A 16 -10.17 3.25 -3.82
CA TRP A 16 -9.88 1.84 -4.08
C TRP A 16 -8.50 1.40 -3.55
N TYR A 17 -8.23 1.58 -2.26
CA TYR A 17 -7.11 0.91 -1.58
C TYR A 17 -7.54 -0.52 -1.19
N ASN A 18 -7.74 -1.34 -2.22
CA ASN A 18 -8.35 -2.67 -2.15
C ASN A 18 -7.54 -3.68 -1.35
N TYR A 19 -6.23 -3.47 -1.16
CA TYR A 19 -5.39 -4.38 -0.37
C TYR A 19 -5.87 -4.52 1.08
N ARG A 20 -6.50 -3.49 1.65
CA ARG A 20 -7.14 -3.58 2.98
C ARG A 20 -8.25 -4.64 3.05
N ARG A 21 -8.82 -5.04 1.88
CA ARG A 21 -9.94 -5.98 1.74
C ARG A 21 -9.50 -7.41 1.39
N ILE A 22 -8.21 -7.67 1.38
CA ILE A 22 -7.68 -9.03 1.29
C ILE A 22 -7.84 -9.67 2.68
N PRO A 23 -8.46 -10.86 2.80
CA PRO A 23 -8.73 -11.48 4.10
C PRO A 23 -7.50 -11.55 5.00
N ALA A 24 -6.34 -11.96 4.47
CA ALA A 24 -5.09 -12.04 5.22
C ALA A 24 -4.62 -10.66 5.72
N VAL A 25 -4.78 -9.60 4.93
CA VAL A 25 -4.41 -8.22 5.33
C VAL A 25 -5.40 -7.67 6.36
N THR A 26 -6.70 -7.97 6.21
CA THR A 26 -7.71 -7.62 7.22
C THR A 26 -7.47 -8.37 8.54
N LEU A 27 -7.07 -9.65 8.49
CA LEU A 27 -6.68 -10.41 9.68
C LEU A 27 -5.45 -9.77 10.35
N ALA A 28 -4.46 -9.34 9.56
CA ALA A 28 -3.29 -8.61 10.09
C ALA A 28 -3.73 -7.37 10.88
N LYS A 29 -4.70 -6.60 10.38
CA LYS A 29 -5.27 -5.45 11.09
C LYS A 29 -5.92 -5.86 12.42
N GLN A 30 -6.73 -6.90 12.42
CA GLN A 30 -7.36 -7.41 13.64
C GLN A 30 -6.32 -7.83 14.68
N ILE A 31 -5.23 -8.49 14.26
CA ILE A 31 -4.12 -8.88 15.16
C ILE A 31 -3.42 -7.64 15.72
N VAL A 32 -3.15 -6.63 14.90
CA VAL A 32 -2.55 -5.36 15.37
C VAL A 32 -3.47 -4.67 16.37
N ASP A 33 -4.75 -4.52 16.05
CA ASP A 33 -5.74 -3.84 16.89
C ASP A 33 -5.99 -4.56 18.22
N SER A 34 -5.83 -5.88 18.25
CA SER A 34 -5.90 -6.64 19.51
C SER A 34 -4.73 -6.38 20.47
N GLY A 35 -3.72 -5.62 20.03
CA GLY A 35 -2.51 -5.35 20.80
C GLY A 35 -1.55 -6.54 20.90
N LYS A 36 -1.79 -7.64 20.19
CA LYS A 36 -1.02 -8.88 20.29
C LYS A 36 0.45 -8.72 19.92
N LEU A 37 0.79 -7.79 19.03
CA LEU A 37 2.18 -7.50 18.69
C LEU A 37 2.94 -6.80 19.83
N GLY A 38 2.23 -6.19 20.77
CA GLY A 38 2.83 -5.29 21.74
C GLY A 38 3.32 -3.99 21.11
N LYS A 39 4.37 -3.38 21.65
CA LYS A 39 4.99 -2.19 21.03
C LYS A 39 5.59 -2.57 19.69
N ILE A 40 5.17 -1.89 18.63
CA ILE A 40 5.74 -2.08 17.28
C ILE A 40 7.07 -1.31 17.20
N TYR A 41 8.10 -1.96 16.66
CA TYR A 41 9.43 -1.38 16.47
C TYR A 41 9.75 -1.11 15.00
N HIS A 42 9.37 -2.02 14.09
CA HIS A 42 9.68 -1.92 12.67
C HIS A 42 8.48 -2.27 11.79
N TYR A 43 8.37 -1.53 10.69
CA TYR A 43 7.50 -1.81 9.56
C TYR A 43 8.32 -1.84 8.28
N ARG A 44 8.14 -2.85 7.43
CA ARG A 44 8.78 -2.92 6.11
C ARG A 44 7.73 -3.21 5.07
N ALA A 45 7.84 -2.56 3.90
CA ALA A 45 7.03 -2.89 2.75
C ALA A 45 7.81 -2.69 1.45
N ASN A 46 7.52 -3.52 0.47
CA ASN A 46 7.98 -3.31 -0.89
C ASN A 46 6.88 -3.60 -1.91
N PHE A 47 6.97 -2.93 -3.07
CA PHE A 47 6.13 -3.25 -4.21
C PHE A 47 6.98 -3.25 -5.49
N LEU A 48 7.29 -4.44 -5.99
CA LEU A 48 8.27 -4.67 -7.04
C LEU A 48 7.60 -5.18 -8.32
N GLN A 49 7.97 -4.56 -9.44
CA GLN A 49 7.55 -4.93 -10.80
C GLN A 49 8.73 -4.87 -11.76
N ASP A 50 8.56 -5.33 -13.01
CA ASP A 50 9.63 -5.31 -14.02
C ASP A 50 9.20 -4.93 -15.45
N TRP A 51 7.98 -4.45 -15.62
CA TRP A 51 7.39 -4.29 -16.96
C TRP A 51 7.88 -3.06 -17.75
N THR A 52 8.49 -2.06 -17.11
CA THR A 52 8.96 -0.84 -17.78
C THR A 52 10.45 -0.86 -18.15
N ILE A 53 11.16 -1.95 -17.89
CA ILE A 53 12.61 -2.08 -18.17
C ILE A 53 12.96 -1.91 -19.65
N ASN A 54 12.05 -2.30 -20.56
CA ASN A 54 12.30 -2.15 -21.99
C ASN A 54 12.34 -0.65 -22.35
N ALA A 55 13.53 -0.16 -22.75
CA ALA A 55 13.71 1.23 -23.14
C ALA A 55 12.89 1.64 -24.38
N ASN A 56 12.48 0.68 -25.23
CA ASN A 56 11.65 0.94 -26.40
C ASN A 56 10.15 1.06 -26.04
N LEU A 57 9.75 0.77 -24.81
CA LEU A 57 8.39 1.03 -24.37
C LEU A 57 8.13 2.55 -24.43
N PRO A 58 7.11 3.02 -25.14
CA PRO A 58 6.82 4.44 -25.23
C PRO A 58 6.26 5.00 -23.92
N GLN A 59 6.23 6.32 -23.79
CA GLN A 59 5.54 7.03 -22.73
C GLN A 59 4.33 7.81 -23.25
N GLY A 60 3.42 8.19 -22.35
CA GLY A 60 2.20 8.94 -22.67
C GLY A 60 1.16 8.12 -23.42
N GLY A 61 0.03 8.76 -23.74
CA GLY A 61 -1.10 8.12 -24.37
C GLY A 61 -1.96 7.28 -23.42
N GLU A 62 -3.10 6.82 -23.92
CA GLU A 62 -4.17 6.24 -23.09
C GLU A 62 -3.74 5.00 -22.31
N GLY A 63 -2.99 4.09 -22.92
CA GLY A 63 -2.51 2.86 -22.26
C GLY A 63 -1.27 3.04 -21.38
N LEU A 64 -0.55 4.16 -21.51
CA LEU A 64 0.74 4.42 -20.86
C LEU A 64 0.76 5.73 -20.06
N TRP A 65 -0.40 6.20 -19.64
CA TRP A 65 -0.56 7.44 -18.88
C TRP A 65 0.28 7.45 -17.58
N ARG A 66 0.55 6.27 -16.99
CA ARG A 66 1.42 6.12 -15.82
C ARG A 66 2.89 6.45 -16.09
N MET A 67 3.26 6.60 -17.35
CA MET A 67 4.63 6.97 -17.76
C MET A 67 4.76 8.48 -18.03
N ASP A 68 3.73 9.26 -17.72
CA ASP A 68 3.66 10.70 -17.93
C ASP A 68 3.38 11.38 -16.59
N ALA A 69 4.34 12.14 -16.07
CA ALA A 69 4.22 12.78 -14.75
C ALA A 69 3.16 13.88 -14.72
N ASP A 70 2.90 14.56 -15.85
CA ASP A 70 1.87 15.61 -15.92
C ASP A 70 0.46 15.02 -15.76
N VAL A 71 0.29 13.74 -16.10
CA VAL A 71 -0.97 13.01 -15.98
C VAL A 71 -1.03 12.21 -14.67
N ALA A 72 0.04 11.49 -14.35
CA ALA A 72 0.09 10.57 -13.20
C ALA A 72 0.55 11.23 -11.90
N GLY A 73 1.19 12.40 -11.96
CA GLY A 73 1.79 13.10 -10.82
C GLY A 73 3.18 12.58 -10.47
N SER A 74 3.40 11.28 -10.45
CA SER A 74 4.68 10.62 -10.21
C SER A 74 4.67 9.19 -10.77
N GLY A 75 5.80 8.51 -10.71
CA GLY A 75 5.93 7.12 -11.13
C GLY A 75 5.53 6.12 -10.05
N VAL A 76 6.51 5.35 -9.54
CA VAL A 76 6.24 4.30 -8.54
C VAL A 76 5.81 4.87 -7.19
N THR A 77 6.19 6.10 -6.85
CA THR A 77 5.84 6.73 -5.57
C THR A 77 4.33 6.93 -5.45
N GLY A 78 3.70 7.53 -6.45
CA GLY A 78 2.25 7.81 -6.43
C GLY A 78 1.38 6.63 -6.85
N ASP A 79 1.93 5.64 -7.56
CA ASP A 79 1.18 4.45 -7.96
C ASP A 79 1.36 3.31 -6.94
N LEU A 80 2.53 2.72 -6.86
CA LEU A 80 2.78 1.51 -6.07
C LEU A 80 2.96 1.80 -4.57
N LEU A 81 3.80 2.79 -4.24
CA LEU A 81 4.03 3.14 -2.83
C LEU A 81 2.82 3.74 -2.15
N ALA A 82 1.91 4.39 -2.89
CA ALA A 82 0.65 4.85 -2.31
C ALA A 82 -0.14 3.71 -1.64
N HIS A 83 -0.14 2.50 -2.23
CA HIS A 83 -0.74 1.32 -1.61
C HIS A 83 0.03 0.86 -0.36
N CYS A 84 1.37 0.85 -0.44
CA CYS A 84 2.21 0.48 0.71
C CYS A 84 2.04 1.46 1.88
N ILE A 85 2.02 2.76 1.58
CA ILE A 85 1.84 3.85 2.56
C ILE A 85 0.45 3.78 3.19
N ASP A 86 -0.60 3.62 2.37
CA ASP A 86 -1.97 3.48 2.85
C ASP A 86 -2.12 2.32 3.83
N THR A 87 -1.66 1.13 3.43
CA THR A 87 -1.72 -0.06 4.27
C THR A 87 -0.87 0.10 5.53
N ALA A 88 0.33 0.70 5.43
CA ALA A 88 1.20 0.94 6.57
C ALA A 88 0.56 1.89 7.58
N MET A 89 -0.02 3.00 7.13
CA MET A 89 -0.69 3.94 8.03
C MET A 89 -1.96 3.34 8.64
N TRP A 90 -2.66 2.48 7.93
CA TRP A 90 -3.82 1.76 8.45
C TRP A 90 -3.42 0.72 9.52
N LEU A 91 -2.30 0.01 9.33
CA LEU A 91 -1.82 -1.02 10.26
C LEU A 91 -1.03 -0.46 11.43
N ASN A 92 -0.23 0.59 11.22
CA ASN A 92 0.79 1.04 12.19
C ASN A 92 0.65 2.52 12.62
N GLY A 93 -0.33 3.24 12.08
CA GLY A 93 -0.56 4.65 12.41
C GLY A 93 0.19 5.64 11.51
N ALA A 94 0.09 6.92 11.83
CA ALA A 94 0.57 8.00 10.99
C ALA A 94 2.10 7.97 10.79
N ILE A 95 2.53 8.21 9.55
CA ILE A 95 3.95 8.45 9.21
C ILE A 95 4.24 9.91 9.49
N LYS A 96 5.22 10.18 10.36
CA LYS A 96 5.59 11.51 10.83
C LYS A 96 6.49 12.24 9.84
N ASN A 97 7.61 11.63 9.50
CA ASN A 97 8.61 12.20 8.60
C ASN A 97 9.28 11.11 7.76
N VAL A 98 9.86 11.52 6.64
CA VAL A 98 10.46 10.63 5.65
C VAL A 98 11.82 11.14 5.17
N SER A 99 12.68 10.21 4.75
CA SER A 99 13.90 10.50 3.99
C SER A 99 13.99 9.52 2.83
N ALA A 100 14.14 10.04 1.60
CA ALA A 100 13.92 9.28 0.38
C ALA A 100 15.01 9.50 -0.67
N VAL A 101 15.12 8.53 -1.57
CA VAL A 101 15.84 8.60 -2.83
C VAL A 101 14.95 8.04 -3.94
N THR A 102 14.94 8.72 -5.09
CA THR A 102 14.26 8.27 -6.31
C THR A 102 15.23 8.18 -7.46
N GLU A 103 14.96 7.33 -8.44
CA GLU A 103 15.74 7.22 -9.67
C GLU A 103 14.82 7.01 -10.87
N THR A 104 15.20 7.62 -12.00
CA THR A 104 14.62 7.38 -13.32
C THR A 104 15.70 6.71 -14.16
N PHE A 105 15.57 5.44 -14.48
CA PHE A 105 16.62 4.67 -15.18
C PHE A 105 16.65 4.92 -16.68
N VAL A 106 15.49 4.94 -17.34
CA VAL A 106 15.35 5.29 -18.76
C VAL A 106 15.04 6.78 -18.85
N LYS A 107 16.04 7.55 -19.27
CA LYS A 107 15.94 9.03 -19.26
C LYS A 107 15.11 9.62 -20.39
N GLU A 108 14.95 8.90 -21.51
CA GLU A 108 14.23 9.35 -22.69
C GLU A 108 13.42 8.20 -23.28
N ARG A 109 12.21 8.50 -23.75
CA ARG A 109 11.34 7.54 -24.43
C ARG A 109 10.60 8.22 -25.58
N MET A 110 10.23 7.43 -26.59
CA MET A 110 9.29 7.88 -27.62
C MET A 110 7.95 8.23 -26.94
N HIS A 111 7.46 9.45 -27.15
CA HIS A 111 6.15 9.86 -26.67
C HIS A 111 5.08 9.45 -27.67
N GLN A 112 4.09 8.67 -27.22
CA GLN A 112 3.10 8.05 -28.11
C GLN A 112 2.23 9.06 -28.87
N LEU A 113 1.88 10.18 -28.24
CA LEU A 113 1.01 11.20 -28.83
C LEU A 113 1.77 12.16 -29.77
N THR A 114 3.03 12.49 -29.44
CA THR A 114 3.81 13.47 -30.21
C THR A 114 4.69 12.82 -31.29
N GLY A 115 4.97 11.52 -31.18
CA GLY A 115 5.89 10.80 -32.06
C GLY A 115 7.35 11.26 -31.94
N LYS A 116 7.71 11.97 -30.84
CA LYS A 116 9.08 12.45 -30.58
C LYS A 116 9.70 11.75 -29.39
N VAL A 117 11.02 11.70 -29.34
CA VAL A 117 11.75 11.29 -28.15
C VAL A 117 11.71 12.44 -27.14
N GLU A 118 11.22 12.17 -25.95
CA GLU A 118 11.04 13.13 -24.90
C GLU A 118 11.62 12.61 -23.56
N LYS A 119 11.97 13.50 -22.66
CA LYS A 119 12.46 13.14 -21.33
C LYS A 119 11.40 12.39 -20.54
N VAL A 120 11.84 11.39 -19.81
CA VAL A 120 11.01 10.69 -18.82
C VAL A 120 11.05 11.50 -17.52
N SER A 121 9.88 11.85 -17.00
CA SER A 121 9.72 12.70 -15.81
C SER A 121 9.25 11.92 -14.55
N ILE A 122 8.90 10.65 -14.71
CA ILE A 122 8.46 9.78 -13.60
C ILE A 122 9.66 9.14 -12.88
N ASP A 123 9.47 8.79 -11.63
CA ASP A 123 10.37 7.93 -10.87
C ASP A 123 10.12 6.45 -11.21
N ASP A 124 11.18 5.73 -11.62
CA ASP A 124 11.17 4.29 -11.89
C ASP A 124 11.42 3.45 -10.63
N ALA A 125 12.10 4.06 -9.66
CA ALA A 125 12.40 3.47 -8.36
C ALA A 125 12.34 4.53 -7.26
N CYS A 126 11.88 4.10 -6.09
CA CYS A 126 11.88 4.90 -4.86
C CYS A 126 12.19 4.01 -3.67
N ILE A 127 13.09 4.48 -2.81
CA ILE A 127 13.37 3.89 -1.50
C ILE A 127 13.25 5.01 -0.48
N PHE A 128 12.51 4.76 0.60
CA PHE A 128 12.47 5.71 1.72
C PHE A 128 12.41 5.01 3.07
N HIS A 129 12.89 5.68 4.08
CA HIS A 129 12.69 5.32 5.47
C HIS A 129 11.95 6.43 6.22
N CYS A 130 11.29 6.08 7.30
CA CYS A 130 10.43 7.00 8.03
C CYS A 130 10.40 6.70 9.52
N HIS A 131 9.93 7.70 10.29
CA HIS A 131 9.43 7.48 11.63
C HIS A 131 7.91 7.54 11.63
N PHE A 132 7.28 6.60 12.32
CA PHE A 132 5.87 6.66 12.64
C PHE A 132 5.66 7.47 13.94
N GLU A 133 4.47 8.03 14.12
CA GLU A 133 4.12 8.76 15.34
C GLU A 133 4.19 7.89 16.61
N ASN A 134 3.98 6.58 16.50
CA ASN A 134 4.12 5.63 17.61
C ASN A 134 5.58 5.32 17.97
N GLY A 135 6.56 5.94 17.29
CA GLY A 135 7.99 5.78 17.51
C GLY A 135 8.64 4.59 16.78
N SER A 136 7.89 3.84 15.98
CA SER A 136 8.47 2.77 15.16
C SER A 136 9.16 3.32 13.92
N LEU A 137 10.09 2.52 13.37
CA LEU A 137 10.80 2.83 12.12
C LEU A 137 10.13 2.13 10.94
N GLY A 138 10.07 2.80 9.79
CA GLY A 138 9.58 2.25 8.53
C GLY A 138 10.65 2.22 7.44
N LEU A 139 10.61 1.17 6.62
CA LEU A 139 11.41 1.04 5.40
C LEU A 139 10.50 0.64 4.24
N PHE A 140 10.57 1.39 3.16
CA PHE A 140 9.75 1.20 1.97
C PHE A 140 10.59 1.19 0.70
N GLU A 141 10.25 0.31 -0.21
CA GLU A 141 10.88 0.18 -1.51
C GLU A 141 9.83 -0.04 -2.59
N SER A 142 9.97 0.63 -3.72
CA SER A 142 9.21 0.30 -4.91
C SER A 142 10.01 0.56 -6.17
N THR A 143 9.87 -0.32 -7.15
CA THR A 143 10.45 -0.14 -8.47
C THR A 143 9.71 -0.95 -9.53
N ARG A 144 9.76 -0.47 -10.77
CA ARG A 144 9.34 -1.23 -11.97
C ARG A 144 10.52 -1.82 -12.72
N TYR A 145 11.69 -1.95 -12.05
CA TYR A 145 12.94 -2.44 -12.63
C TYR A 145 13.51 -3.67 -11.89
N ALA A 146 12.69 -4.32 -11.04
CA ALA A 146 13.08 -5.53 -10.33
C ALA A 146 12.81 -6.79 -11.18
N ARG A 147 13.71 -7.10 -12.13
CA ARG A 147 13.56 -8.24 -13.02
C ARG A 147 13.30 -9.52 -12.25
N GLY A 148 12.22 -10.22 -12.62
CA GLY A 148 11.74 -11.45 -11.95
C GLY A 148 10.53 -11.23 -11.04
N HIS A 149 10.16 -9.97 -10.75
CA HIS A 149 8.97 -9.63 -9.97
C HIS A 149 7.90 -8.97 -10.84
N LYS A 150 6.73 -9.58 -10.94
CA LYS A 150 5.63 -9.05 -11.75
C LYS A 150 4.72 -8.09 -10.98
N ALA A 151 4.46 -8.38 -9.71
CA ALA A 151 3.67 -7.56 -8.81
C ALA A 151 3.89 -8.03 -7.35
N LEU A 152 5.12 -8.13 -6.92
CA LEU A 152 5.44 -8.53 -5.55
C LEU A 152 5.16 -7.36 -4.61
N TYR A 153 4.08 -7.43 -3.85
CA TYR A 153 3.81 -6.56 -2.73
C TYR A 153 3.91 -7.36 -1.43
N THR A 154 4.80 -6.95 -0.54
CA THR A 154 4.95 -7.56 0.78
C THR A 154 4.97 -6.51 1.87
N PHE A 155 4.57 -6.91 3.09
CA PHE A 155 4.89 -6.16 4.29
C PHE A 155 5.27 -7.09 5.44
N GLU A 156 6.04 -6.54 6.39
CA GLU A 156 6.37 -7.19 7.66
C GLU A 156 6.30 -6.18 8.80
N ILE A 157 5.71 -6.58 9.92
CA ILE A 157 5.59 -5.79 11.15
C ILE A 157 6.21 -6.56 12.31
N ASN A 158 7.18 -5.95 12.98
CA ASN A 158 7.85 -6.56 14.11
C ASN A 158 7.51 -5.80 15.41
N GLY A 159 6.84 -6.50 16.30
CA GLY A 159 6.50 -6.02 17.64
C GLY A 159 7.31 -6.66 18.74
N ALA A 160 7.10 -6.19 19.96
CA ALA A 160 7.77 -6.72 21.16
C ALA A 160 7.38 -8.16 21.46
N ASN A 161 6.13 -8.55 21.19
CA ASN A 161 5.56 -9.84 21.57
C ASN A 161 5.37 -10.77 20.38
N ALA A 162 5.07 -10.23 19.21
CA ALA A 162 4.77 -11.00 18.01
C ALA A 162 5.15 -10.23 16.75
N SER A 163 5.20 -10.93 15.63
CA SER A 163 5.44 -10.37 14.30
C SER A 163 4.49 -10.98 13.28
N ILE A 164 4.18 -10.20 12.26
CA ILE A 164 3.38 -10.65 11.11
C ILE A 164 4.07 -10.24 9.81
N ARG A 165 3.87 -11.04 8.76
CA ARG A 165 4.25 -10.70 7.40
C ARG A 165 3.26 -11.27 6.40
N TRP A 166 3.14 -10.61 5.27
CA TRP A 166 2.26 -10.99 4.19
C TRP A 166 2.92 -10.79 2.83
N ASP A 167 2.51 -11.61 1.85
CA ASP A 167 3.00 -11.61 0.48
C ASP A 167 1.81 -11.71 -0.49
N LEU A 168 1.72 -10.78 -1.45
CA LEU A 168 0.68 -10.77 -2.47
C LEU A 168 0.69 -12.03 -3.35
N HIS A 169 1.86 -12.63 -3.60
CA HIS A 169 1.97 -13.86 -4.39
C HIS A 169 1.51 -15.11 -3.61
N ASP A 170 1.34 -15.00 -2.30
CA ASP A 170 0.68 -16.00 -1.44
C ASP A 170 -0.54 -15.38 -0.73
N LEU A 171 -1.45 -14.85 -1.54
CA LEU A 171 -2.53 -13.94 -1.18
C LEU A 171 -3.32 -14.37 0.07
N ASN A 172 -3.60 -15.68 0.19
CA ASN A 172 -4.49 -16.24 1.19
C ASN A 172 -3.76 -16.66 2.48
N ARG A 173 -2.48 -16.33 2.63
CA ARG A 173 -1.70 -16.68 3.82
C ARG A 173 -1.24 -15.45 4.57
N LEU A 174 -1.28 -15.55 5.90
CA LEU A 174 -0.63 -14.61 6.81
C LEU A 174 0.40 -15.38 7.63
N GLU A 175 1.64 -14.95 7.59
CA GLU A 175 2.69 -15.48 8.46
C GLU A 175 2.64 -14.76 9.81
N PHE A 176 2.67 -15.55 10.88
CA PHE A 176 2.59 -15.04 12.27
C PHE A 176 3.65 -15.71 13.13
N PHE A 177 4.39 -14.91 13.91
CA PHE A 177 5.34 -15.34 14.92
C PHE A 177 4.88 -14.85 16.28
N ASP A 178 4.82 -15.74 17.27
CA ASP A 178 4.48 -15.42 18.67
C ASP A 178 5.66 -15.73 19.59
N ASN A 179 6.16 -14.74 20.31
CA ASN A 179 7.26 -14.95 21.25
C ASN A 179 6.83 -15.73 22.50
N ALA A 180 5.53 -15.82 22.77
CA ALA A 180 5.00 -16.61 23.89
C ALA A 180 4.97 -18.13 23.62
N ASP A 181 5.18 -18.57 22.38
CA ASP A 181 5.27 -20.00 22.04
C ASP A 181 6.47 -20.64 22.79
N ASP A 182 6.35 -21.95 23.08
CA ASP A 182 7.46 -22.73 23.65
C ASP A 182 8.69 -22.63 22.77
N SER A 183 9.85 -22.36 23.37
CA SER A 183 11.11 -22.12 22.67
C SER A 183 11.55 -23.26 21.74
N THR A 184 11.12 -24.51 22.03
CA THR A 184 11.46 -25.71 21.26
C THR A 184 10.68 -25.81 19.94
N VAL A 185 9.55 -25.12 19.85
CA VAL A 185 8.66 -25.13 18.67
C VAL A 185 8.35 -23.73 18.17
N ARG A 186 8.98 -22.70 18.75
CA ARG A 186 8.79 -21.31 18.36
C ARG A 186 9.26 -21.09 16.94
N GLY A 187 8.39 -20.55 16.10
CA GLY A 187 8.70 -20.26 14.70
C GLY A 187 7.58 -19.52 14.00
N TRP A 188 7.83 -19.14 12.77
CA TRP A 188 6.79 -18.58 11.92
C TRP A 188 5.75 -19.67 11.61
N ARG A 189 4.47 -19.37 11.84
CA ARG A 189 3.36 -20.19 11.41
C ARG A 189 2.65 -19.53 10.25
N SER A 190 2.30 -20.34 9.25
CA SER A 190 1.54 -19.90 8.09
C SER A 190 0.05 -20.13 8.33
N ILE A 191 -0.71 -19.06 8.45
CA ILE A 191 -2.16 -19.11 8.64
C ILE A 191 -2.81 -19.06 7.26
N HIS A 192 -3.51 -20.11 6.87
CA HIS A 192 -4.31 -20.13 5.66
C HIS A 192 -5.65 -19.44 5.94
N VAL A 193 -5.81 -18.21 5.44
CA VAL A 193 -6.95 -17.34 5.79
C VAL A 193 -8.12 -17.65 4.86
N THR A 194 -8.78 -18.80 5.10
CA THR A 194 -9.88 -19.33 4.28
C THR A 194 -10.99 -19.98 5.10
N ASP A 195 -10.91 -19.94 6.42
CA ASP A 195 -11.96 -20.46 7.30
C ASP A 195 -13.13 -19.47 7.42
N GLY A 196 -14.34 -19.98 7.62
CA GLY A 196 -15.55 -19.16 7.58
C GLY A 196 -15.70 -18.12 8.71
N ASP A 197 -14.89 -18.19 9.75
CA ASP A 197 -14.79 -17.20 10.83
C ASP A 197 -13.73 -16.13 10.58
N GLN A 198 -12.99 -16.24 9.50
CA GLN A 198 -11.98 -15.25 9.10
C GLN A 198 -12.58 -14.13 8.22
N PRO A 199 -11.92 -12.95 8.15
CA PRO A 199 -12.47 -11.79 7.46
C PRO A 199 -12.95 -12.09 6.04
N TYR A 200 -14.19 -11.76 5.72
CA TYR A 200 -14.90 -11.96 4.45
C TYR A 200 -15.17 -13.41 4.04
N MET A 201 -14.50 -14.41 4.65
CA MET A 201 -14.53 -15.78 4.16
C MET A 201 -15.87 -16.51 4.43
N ASP A 202 -16.71 -15.99 5.32
CA ASP A 202 -18.09 -16.44 5.53
C ASP A 202 -19.02 -16.20 4.31
N LYS A 203 -18.58 -15.42 3.33
CA LYS A 203 -19.33 -15.08 2.11
C LYS A 203 -18.93 -15.94 0.91
N TRP A 204 -17.89 -16.75 1.05
CA TRP A 204 -17.37 -17.56 -0.05
C TRP A 204 -17.57 -19.05 0.21
N TRP A 205 -17.95 -19.76 -0.79
CA TRP A 205 -18.03 -21.21 -0.80
C TRP A 205 -16.78 -21.78 -1.44
N VAL A 206 -16.18 -22.78 -0.86
CA VAL A 206 -16.39 -23.45 0.44
C VAL A 206 -15.18 -23.10 1.32
N PRO A 207 -15.30 -23.11 2.67
CA PRO A 207 -14.17 -22.91 3.56
C PRO A 207 -12.99 -23.83 3.22
N GLY A 208 -11.76 -23.31 3.28
CA GLY A 208 -10.54 -24.02 2.90
C GLY A 208 -10.10 -23.79 1.45
N LEU A 209 -10.94 -23.20 0.59
CA LEU A 209 -10.55 -22.81 -0.77
C LEU A 209 -10.09 -21.35 -0.82
N GLY A 210 -8.99 -21.09 -1.53
CA GLY A 210 -8.46 -19.74 -1.72
C GLY A 210 -9.32 -18.92 -2.67
N ILE A 211 -9.28 -17.60 -2.49
CA ILE A 211 -9.87 -16.60 -3.38
C ILE A 211 -8.79 -15.81 -4.11
N GLY A 212 -9.13 -15.13 -5.20
CA GLY A 212 -8.19 -14.37 -6.02
C GLY A 212 -8.16 -12.88 -5.70
N TYR A 213 -7.29 -12.15 -6.39
CA TYR A 213 -7.08 -10.71 -6.24
C TYR A 213 -8.35 -9.88 -6.48
N GLU A 214 -9.15 -10.27 -7.48
CA GLU A 214 -10.38 -9.57 -7.87
C GLU A 214 -11.42 -9.54 -6.75
N HIS A 215 -11.40 -10.53 -5.84
CA HIS A 215 -12.31 -10.58 -4.69
C HIS A 215 -12.13 -9.40 -3.74
N SER A 216 -10.92 -8.83 -3.67
CA SER A 216 -10.67 -7.63 -2.87
C SER A 216 -11.51 -6.41 -3.35
N PHE A 217 -11.73 -6.29 -4.66
CA PHE A 217 -12.62 -5.28 -5.23
C PHE A 217 -14.09 -5.58 -4.94
N ILE A 218 -14.49 -6.86 -4.98
CA ILE A 218 -15.85 -7.26 -4.61
C ILE A 218 -16.13 -6.92 -3.15
N HIS A 219 -15.19 -7.21 -2.25
CA HIS A 219 -15.30 -6.83 -0.84
C HIS A 219 -15.41 -5.31 -0.67
N GLN A 220 -14.62 -4.53 -1.41
CA GLN A 220 -14.66 -3.07 -1.37
C GLN A 220 -16.04 -2.54 -1.81
N VAL A 221 -16.60 -3.08 -2.90
CA VAL A 221 -17.95 -2.71 -3.37
C VAL A 221 -19.01 -3.10 -2.33
N ALA A 222 -18.93 -4.32 -1.78
CA ALA A 222 -19.88 -4.79 -0.78
C ALA A 222 -19.86 -3.91 0.48
N ASP A 223 -18.68 -3.56 0.99
CA ASP A 223 -18.51 -2.64 2.13
C ASP A 223 -19.06 -1.24 1.81
N PHE A 224 -18.84 -0.75 0.59
CA PHE A 224 -19.37 0.54 0.17
C PHE A 224 -20.92 0.53 0.14
N LEU A 225 -21.53 -0.47 -0.49
CA LEU A 225 -22.97 -0.60 -0.53
C LEU A 225 -23.59 -0.71 0.86
N LYS A 226 -22.98 -1.53 1.74
CA LYS A 226 -23.39 -1.64 3.14
C LYS A 226 -23.29 -0.31 3.89
N SER A 227 -22.26 0.49 3.61
CA SER A 227 -22.11 1.82 4.22
C SER A 227 -23.23 2.78 3.81
N LEU A 228 -23.75 2.67 2.58
CA LEU A 228 -24.90 3.46 2.13
C LEU A 228 -26.17 3.08 2.90
N GLU A 229 -26.41 1.79 3.13
CA GLU A 229 -27.56 1.29 3.90
C GLU A 229 -27.50 1.77 5.36
N THR A 230 -26.33 1.69 5.98
CA THR A 230 -26.10 2.05 7.39
C THR A 230 -25.86 3.54 7.60
N ARG A 231 -25.74 4.34 6.53
CA ARG A 231 -25.31 5.75 6.54
C ARG A 231 -23.98 5.96 7.26
N GLY A 232 -23.11 4.96 7.23
CA GLY A 232 -21.76 4.98 7.76
C GLY A 232 -20.72 5.43 6.72
N ALA A 233 -19.49 5.64 7.16
CA ALA A 233 -18.37 5.87 6.25
C ALA A 233 -17.79 4.54 5.75
N CYS A 234 -17.58 4.40 4.45
CA CYS A 234 -16.77 3.32 3.88
C CYS A 234 -15.32 3.81 3.77
N ARG A 235 -14.49 3.41 4.69
CA ARG A 235 -13.06 3.78 4.65
C ARG A 235 -12.26 2.82 3.76
N PRO A 236 -11.18 3.28 3.09
CA PRO A 236 -10.68 4.66 3.14
C PRO A 236 -11.54 5.63 2.33
N THR A 237 -11.78 6.81 2.88
CA THR A 237 -12.44 7.93 2.23
C THR A 237 -11.45 8.79 1.43
N PHE A 238 -11.92 9.79 0.68
CA PHE A 238 -11.05 10.77 0.04
C PHE A 238 -10.19 11.54 1.06
N LYS A 239 -10.70 11.72 2.28
CA LYS A 239 -9.94 12.36 3.36
C LYS A 239 -8.78 11.46 3.83
N ASP A 240 -9.01 10.16 3.97
CA ASP A 240 -7.96 9.18 4.29
C ASP A 240 -6.91 9.13 3.18
N ALA A 241 -7.34 9.13 1.92
CA ALA A 241 -6.44 9.15 0.76
C ALA A 241 -5.61 10.44 0.66
N LEU A 242 -6.15 11.58 1.12
CA LEU A 242 -5.38 12.81 1.20
C LEU A 242 -4.20 12.67 2.17
N GLU A 243 -4.38 11.98 3.31
CA GLU A 243 -3.28 11.73 4.24
C GLU A 243 -2.19 10.84 3.60
N THR A 244 -2.58 9.82 2.83
CA THR A 244 -1.64 9.01 2.03
C THR A 244 -0.90 9.87 1.00
N GLN A 245 -1.60 10.76 0.30
CA GLN A 245 -0.99 11.67 -0.68
C GLN A 245 0.02 12.63 -0.05
N LYS A 246 -0.23 13.15 1.16
CA LYS A 246 0.74 13.99 1.87
C LYS A 246 2.07 13.26 2.09
N VAL A 247 2.02 11.98 2.39
CA VAL A 247 3.25 11.17 2.53
C VAL A 247 3.94 11.00 1.19
N CYS A 248 3.21 10.70 0.11
CA CYS A 248 3.79 10.59 -1.24
C CYS A 248 4.49 11.89 -1.67
N GLU A 249 3.87 13.04 -1.45
CA GLU A 249 4.46 14.36 -1.74
C GLU A 249 5.73 14.60 -0.90
N ALA A 250 5.68 14.31 0.41
CA ALA A 250 6.84 14.45 1.29
C ALA A 250 8.01 13.54 0.86
N VAL A 251 7.72 12.34 0.36
CA VAL A 251 8.72 11.41 -0.20
C VAL A 251 9.41 12.02 -1.43
N ILE A 252 8.64 12.56 -2.37
CA ILE A 252 9.16 13.22 -3.57
C ILE A 252 9.99 14.45 -3.18
N ASP A 253 9.46 15.31 -2.30
CA ASP A 253 10.16 16.50 -1.81
C ASP A 253 11.46 16.16 -1.09
N SER A 254 11.46 15.05 -0.33
CA SER A 254 12.65 14.55 0.35
C SER A 254 13.72 14.09 -0.65
N ALA A 255 13.34 13.34 -1.67
CA ALA A 255 14.25 12.86 -2.71
C ALA A 255 14.88 14.03 -3.49
N VAL A 256 14.10 15.06 -3.81
CA VAL A 256 14.58 16.27 -4.52
C VAL A 256 15.51 17.09 -3.63
N SER A 257 15.11 17.36 -2.38
CA SER A 257 15.89 18.22 -1.46
C SER A 257 17.05 17.48 -0.77
N LYS A 258 17.09 16.13 -0.85
CA LYS A 258 18.04 15.28 -0.13
C LYS A 258 18.05 15.51 1.38
N ALA A 259 16.89 15.77 1.94
CA ALA A 259 16.69 16.07 3.35
C ALA A 259 15.43 15.39 3.90
N TRP A 260 15.41 15.21 5.22
CA TRP A 260 14.19 14.77 5.91
C TRP A 260 13.05 15.76 5.70
N LYS A 261 11.84 15.23 5.53
CA LYS A 261 10.62 16.00 5.39
C LYS A 261 9.54 15.52 6.35
N GLU A 262 8.89 16.47 7.02
CA GLU A 262 7.64 16.21 7.73
C GLU A 262 6.52 15.96 6.72
N THR A 263 5.67 14.97 7.00
CA THR A 263 4.59 14.58 6.08
C THR A 263 3.38 15.51 6.17
N GLY A 264 3.19 16.16 7.31
CA GLY A 264 1.98 16.95 7.57
C GLY A 264 0.70 16.11 7.67
N VAL A 265 0.83 14.80 7.90
CA VAL A 265 -0.32 13.92 8.19
C VAL A 265 -1.02 14.43 9.44
N ALA A 266 -2.34 14.63 9.36
CA ALA A 266 -3.12 15.25 10.41
C ALA A 266 -3.74 14.25 11.40
N TYR A 267 -3.90 12.99 10.98
CA TYR A 267 -4.47 11.93 11.81
C TYR A 267 -4.06 10.54 11.30
N SER A 268 -4.16 9.54 12.18
CA SER A 268 -4.01 8.14 11.79
C SER A 268 -5.25 7.67 11.01
N ILE A 269 -5.05 7.17 9.81
CA ILE A 269 -6.15 6.64 8.98
C ILE A 269 -6.69 5.34 9.58
N GLN A 270 -7.98 5.04 9.39
CA GLN A 270 -8.67 3.90 9.99
C GLN A 270 -9.22 2.95 8.92
#